data_0211ad4658e542675effe0036548a99f
#
_entry.id   0211ad4658e542675effe0036548a99f
#
_cell.length_a   1.000
_cell.length_b   1.000
_cell.length_c   1.000
_cell.angle_alpha   90.00
_cell.angle_beta   90.00
_cell.angle_gamma   90.00
#
_symmetry.space_group_name_H-M   'P 1'
#
loop_
_entity.id
_entity.type
_entity.pdbx_description
1 polymer ?
#
loop_
_entity_poly.entity_id
_entity_poly.type
_entity_poly.pdbx_seq_one_letter_code
_entity_poly.pdbx_strand_id
1 'polypeptide(L)'
;SKELKKIKNPKNILGGKGANLSEMGRMGLPVPPGFTISTDVCDLFYKNKKKLNSKIVNQIKIELKVMEKSVNKKFGDLKNPLLLSVRSGARISMPGMMDTILNLGLNDKTVVALSKRTSNGRFAKDSYRRFIQMYGNVVMGVENHHFEELIENYKLTKGVLLDTELDENDWDGLIDDFKKVIKDKTHKDFPQDIFEQLLSAISAVFLSWESNRAKIYRKLNQIPSEWGTAVN
;
A
#
# COMPACT_ATOMS: atom_id res chain seq x y z
N SER A 1 12.70 -11.42 16.39
CA SER A 1 12.75 -12.88 16.31
C SER A 1 14.18 -13.39 16.56
N LYS A 2 14.34 -14.68 16.92
CA LYS A 2 15.65 -15.29 17.14
C LYS A 2 16.54 -15.28 15.89
N GLU A 3 15.97 -15.24 14.70
CA GLU A 3 16.67 -15.21 13.41
C GLU A 3 17.40 -13.88 13.15
N LEU A 4 16.81 -12.74 13.55
CA LEU A 4 17.41 -11.42 13.36
C LEU A 4 18.73 -11.23 14.15
N LYS A 5 18.94 -11.97 15.24
CA LYS A 5 20.19 -11.90 16.02
C LYS A 5 21.41 -12.40 15.25
N LYS A 6 21.21 -13.15 14.15
CA LYS A 6 22.30 -13.71 13.32
C LYS A 6 22.69 -12.83 12.13
N ILE A 7 21.95 -11.76 11.86
CA ILE A 7 22.18 -10.89 10.69
C ILE A 7 23.17 -9.80 11.07
N LYS A 8 24.38 -9.83 10.48
CA LYS A 8 25.46 -8.86 10.73
C LYS A 8 25.05 -7.39 10.46
N ASN A 9 24.21 -7.14 9.45
CA ASN A 9 23.70 -5.80 9.10
C ASN A 9 22.23 -5.88 8.69
N PRO A 10 21.27 -5.73 9.63
CA PRO A 10 19.84 -5.83 9.34
C PRO A 10 19.35 -4.88 8.26
N LYS A 11 19.95 -3.68 8.14
CA LYS A 11 19.56 -2.69 7.12
C LYS A 11 19.76 -3.19 5.69
N ASN A 12 20.74 -4.07 5.47
CA ASN A 12 20.99 -4.61 4.14
C ASN A 12 19.87 -5.54 3.66
N ILE A 13 19.18 -6.19 4.57
CA ILE A 13 18.14 -7.19 4.28
C ILE A 13 16.73 -6.60 4.47
N LEU A 14 16.53 -5.88 5.58
CA LEU A 14 15.22 -5.36 5.96
C LEU A 14 14.98 -3.93 5.45
N GLY A 15 15.99 -3.30 4.85
CA GLY A 15 15.99 -1.87 4.60
C GLY A 15 16.05 -1.04 5.88
N GLY A 16 16.16 0.27 5.75
CA GLY A 16 16.24 1.16 6.91
C GLY A 16 15.00 1.12 7.78
N LYS A 17 13.81 1.15 7.16
CA LYS A 17 12.53 1.12 7.89
C LYS A 17 12.32 -0.19 8.64
N GLY A 18 12.46 -1.32 7.99
CA GLY A 18 12.28 -2.63 8.61
C GLY A 18 13.28 -2.89 9.74
N ALA A 19 14.55 -2.49 9.55
CA ALA A 19 15.57 -2.60 10.59
C ALA A 19 15.24 -1.74 11.82
N ASN A 20 14.85 -0.47 11.61
CA ASN A 20 14.48 0.44 12.71
C ASN A 20 13.24 -0.05 13.47
N LEU A 21 12.18 -0.49 12.76
CA LEU A 21 10.98 -1.05 13.39
C LEU A 21 11.32 -2.30 14.22
N SER A 22 12.19 -3.16 13.71
CA SER A 22 12.66 -4.35 14.45
C SER A 22 13.44 -3.98 15.70
N GLU A 23 14.29 -2.95 15.63
CA GLU A 23 15.04 -2.46 16.79
C GLU A 23 14.13 -1.83 17.84
N MET A 24 13.21 -0.96 17.43
CA MET A 24 12.20 -0.38 18.31
C MET A 24 11.39 -1.45 19.05
N GLY A 25 10.92 -2.49 18.34
CA GLY A 25 10.21 -3.62 18.96
C GLY A 25 11.07 -4.40 19.94
N ARG A 26 12.38 -4.53 19.69
CA ARG A 26 13.32 -5.17 20.64
C ARG A 26 13.55 -4.34 21.90
N MET A 27 13.44 -3.02 21.80
CA MET A 27 13.52 -2.10 22.94
C MET A 27 12.22 -2.01 23.74
N GLY A 28 11.18 -2.77 23.35
CA GLY A 28 9.87 -2.75 23.99
C GLY A 28 9.00 -1.56 23.62
N LEU A 29 9.38 -0.79 22.62
CA LEU A 29 8.56 0.31 22.10
C LEU A 29 7.33 -0.23 21.34
N PRO A 30 6.17 0.44 21.41
CA PRO A 30 4.98 0.03 20.70
C PRO A 30 5.19 0.21 19.19
N VAL A 31 5.32 -0.90 18.47
CA VAL A 31 5.43 -0.95 17.00
C VAL A 31 4.19 -1.61 16.44
N PRO A 32 3.54 -1.01 15.42
CA PRO A 32 2.42 -1.67 14.75
C PRO A 32 2.84 -3.05 14.23
N PRO A 33 2.02 -4.09 14.43
CA PRO A 33 2.28 -5.41 13.87
C PRO A 33 2.43 -5.36 12.35
N GLY A 34 3.38 -6.12 11.84
CA GLY A 34 3.69 -6.16 10.41
C GLY A 34 4.80 -7.15 10.12
N PHE A 35 5.14 -7.30 8.84
CA PHE A 35 6.29 -8.06 8.39
C PHE A 35 7.03 -7.34 7.27
N THR A 36 8.27 -7.72 7.06
CA THR A 36 9.12 -7.14 6.03
C THR A 36 9.46 -8.20 4.99
N ILE A 37 9.21 -7.90 3.72
CA ILE A 37 9.71 -8.65 2.58
C ILE A 37 11.11 -8.10 2.28
N SER A 38 12.14 -8.96 2.33
CA SER A 38 13.54 -8.54 2.27
C SER A 38 13.97 -7.98 0.92
N THR A 39 15.07 -7.24 0.91
CA THR A 39 15.68 -6.69 -0.32
C THR A 39 16.06 -7.77 -1.33
N ASP A 40 16.42 -8.97 -0.88
CA ASP A 40 16.75 -10.09 -1.77
C ASP A 40 15.56 -10.52 -2.64
N VAL A 41 14.33 -10.36 -2.10
CA VAL A 41 13.11 -10.64 -2.87
C VAL A 41 12.92 -9.64 -4.01
N CYS A 42 13.40 -8.39 -3.85
CA CYS A 42 13.39 -7.41 -4.95
C CYS A 42 14.23 -7.90 -6.13
N ASP A 43 15.44 -8.40 -5.88
CA ASP A 43 16.30 -9.00 -6.92
C ASP A 43 15.64 -10.21 -7.59
N LEU A 44 15.08 -11.13 -6.78
CA LEU A 44 14.34 -12.29 -7.29
C LEU A 44 13.13 -11.89 -8.14
N PHE A 45 12.42 -10.83 -7.75
CA PHE A 45 11.27 -10.31 -8.49
C PHE A 45 11.69 -9.84 -9.89
N TYR A 46 12.79 -9.08 -9.99
CA TYR A 46 13.29 -8.62 -11.29
C TYR A 46 13.82 -9.78 -12.14
N LYS A 47 14.56 -10.73 -11.57
CA LYS A 47 15.03 -11.94 -12.25
C LYS A 47 13.86 -12.81 -12.73
N ASN A 48 12.76 -12.84 -12.00
CA ASN A 48 11.55 -13.58 -12.36
C ASN A 48 10.57 -12.75 -13.23
N LYS A 49 11.09 -11.94 -14.15
CA LYS A 49 10.28 -11.14 -15.10
C LYS A 49 9.25 -10.23 -14.41
N LYS A 50 9.61 -9.63 -13.29
CA LYS A 50 8.76 -8.75 -12.48
C LYS A 50 7.49 -9.44 -11.94
N LYS A 51 7.62 -10.70 -11.52
CA LYS A 51 6.55 -11.49 -10.93
C LYS A 51 6.99 -12.10 -9.60
N LEU A 52 6.10 -12.08 -8.62
CA LEU A 52 6.29 -12.84 -7.39
C LEU A 52 6.13 -14.33 -7.69
N ASN A 53 7.10 -15.14 -7.27
CA ASN A 53 7.00 -16.58 -7.43
C ASN A 53 6.09 -17.20 -6.35
N SER A 54 5.63 -18.44 -6.58
CA SER A 54 4.70 -19.13 -5.69
C SER A 54 5.23 -19.30 -4.25
N LYS A 55 6.54 -19.49 -4.08
CA LYS A 55 7.17 -19.62 -2.76
C LYS A 55 7.02 -18.33 -1.95
N ILE A 56 7.30 -17.19 -2.57
CA ILE A 56 7.15 -15.86 -1.94
C ILE A 56 5.68 -15.58 -1.63
N VAL A 57 4.77 -15.85 -2.57
CA VAL A 57 3.33 -15.70 -2.37
C VAL A 57 2.83 -16.53 -1.18
N ASN A 58 3.28 -17.78 -1.06
CA ASN A 58 2.92 -18.63 0.07
C ASN A 58 3.48 -18.10 1.40
N GLN A 59 4.71 -17.58 1.41
CA GLN A 59 5.27 -16.98 2.60
C GLN A 59 4.48 -15.73 3.03
N ILE A 60 4.10 -14.87 2.09
CA ILE A 60 3.23 -13.70 2.36
C ILE A 60 1.91 -14.15 3.03
N LYS A 61 1.28 -15.22 2.52
CA LYS A 61 0.06 -15.76 3.12
C LYS A 61 0.26 -16.24 4.56
N ILE A 62 1.40 -16.87 4.85
CA ILE A 62 1.72 -17.36 6.20
C ILE A 62 1.91 -16.18 7.15
N GLU A 63 2.73 -15.19 6.76
CA GLU A 63 3.02 -14.03 7.61
C GLU A 63 1.78 -13.15 7.82
N LEU A 64 0.93 -13.03 6.80
CA LEU A 64 -0.36 -12.35 6.95
C LEU A 64 -1.22 -13.01 8.03
N LYS A 65 -1.33 -14.35 8.04
CA LYS A 65 -2.08 -15.08 9.07
C LYS A 65 -1.48 -14.90 10.47
N VAL A 66 -0.15 -14.83 10.59
CA VAL A 66 0.53 -14.56 11.87
C VAL A 66 0.17 -13.16 12.37
N MET A 67 0.21 -12.18 11.47
CA MET A 67 -0.15 -10.79 11.79
C MET A 67 -1.62 -10.67 12.18
N GLU A 68 -2.55 -11.28 11.43
CA GLU A 68 -3.99 -11.31 11.75
C GLU A 68 -4.26 -11.80 13.16
N LYS A 69 -3.58 -12.88 13.56
CA LYS A 69 -3.68 -13.42 14.93
C LYS A 69 -3.17 -12.44 15.98
N SER A 70 -2.07 -11.74 15.70
CA SER A 70 -1.45 -10.79 16.64
C SER A 70 -2.32 -9.57 16.92
N VAL A 71 -3.13 -9.13 15.96
CA VAL A 71 -4.02 -7.96 16.09
C VAL A 71 -5.48 -8.34 16.35
N ASN A 72 -5.80 -9.62 16.37
CA ASN A 72 -7.17 -10.14 16.46
C ASN A 72 -8.12 -9.51 15.44
N LYS A 73 -7.65 -9.38 14.19
CA LYS A 73 -8.42 -8.89 13.05
C LYS A 73 -8.08 -9.76 11.85
N LYS A 74 -8.97 -9.76 10.86
CA LYS A 74 -8.75 -10.54 9.63
C LYS A 74 -8.79 -9.63 8.42
N PHE A 75 -7.85 -9.86 7.51
CA PHE A 75 -7.80 -9.17 6.22
C PHE A 75 -9.02 -9.59 5.39
N GLY A 76 -9.85 -8.60 4.99
CA GLY A 76 -11.10 -8.84 4.29
C GLY A 76 -12.29 -9.29 5.15
N ASP A 77 -12.20 -9.21 6.46
CA ASP A 77 -13.33 -9.52 7.34
C ASP A 77 -14.47 -8.53 7.15
N LEU A 78 -15.71 -9.07 7.10
CA LEU A 78 -16.92 -8.27 6.88
C LEU A 78 -17.51 -7.69 8.16
N LYS A 79 -16.84 -7.88 9.31
CA LYS A 79 -17.24 -7.31 10.61
C LYS A 79 -16.16 -6.43 11.19
N ASN A 80 -14.90 -6.87 11.13
CA ASN A 80 -13.73 -6.18 11.68
C ASN A 80 -12.54 -6.25 10.72
N PRO A 81 -12.60 -5.54 9.57
CA PRO A 81 -11.57 -5.63 8.54
C PRO A 81 -10.22 -5.14 9.06
N LEU A 82 -9.17 -5.92 8.79
CA LEU A 82 -7.79 -5.45 8.91
C LEU A 82 -7.44 -4.64 7.67
N LEU A 83 -6.98 -3.40 7.87
CA LEU A 83 -6.43 -2.58 6.80
C LEU A 83 -4.91 -2.55 6.90
N LEU A 84 -4.25 -2.62 5.75
CA LEU A 84 -2.81 -2.66 5.65
C LEU A 84 -2.25 -1.41 4.97
N SER A 85 -0.98 -1.14 5.27
CA SER A 85 -0.15 -0.23 4.50
C SER A 85 1.00 -1.02 3.89
N VAL A 86 1.26 -0.84 2.61
CA VAL A 86 2.42 -1.42 1.92
C VAL A 86 3.38 -0.30 1.56
N ARG A 87 4.60 -0.38 2.08
CA ARG A 87 5.58 0.72 2.00
C ARG A 87 6.96 0.21 1.60
N SER A 88 7.68 0.99 0.83
CA SER A 88 9.08 0.74 0.53
C SER A 88 9.98 0.87 1.77
N GLY A 89 11.08 0.13 1.76
CA GLY A 89 12.09 0.16 2.80
C GLY A 89 13.49 0.01 2.21
N ALA A 90 13.96 1.02 1.45
CA ALA A 90 15.34 1.05 0.96
C ALA A 90 16.35 1.12 2.12
N ARG A 91 17.61 0.70 1.90
CA ARG A 91 18.68 0.75 2.91
C ARG A 91 18.97 2.17 3.38
N ILE A 92 18.86 3.14 2.47
CA ILE A 92 18.96 4.57 2.71
C ILE A 92 17.58 5.18 2.45
N SER A 93 17.16 6.13 3.29
CA SER A 93 15.89 6.82 3.11
C SER A 93 15.88 7.60 1.81
N MET A 94 14.83 7.43 1.02
CA MET A 94 14.60 8.12 -0.27
C MET A 94 13.21 8.80 -0.24
N PRO A 95 13.07 9.93 0.49
CA PRO A 95 11.77 10.58 0.71
C PRO A 95 11.09 10.95 -0.61
N GLY A 96 9.83 10.58 -0.79
CA GLY A 96 9.05 10.90 -1.99
C GLY A 96 9.42 10.13 -3.27
N MET A 97 10.50 9.31 -3.22
CA MET A 97 10.99 8.63 -4.42
C MET A 97 10.31 7.28 -4.69
N MET A 98 9.77 6.66 -3.66
CA MET A 98 9.19 5.32 -3.72
C MET A 98 7.72 5.36 -3.31
N ASP A 99 6.95 4.43 -3.85
CA ASP A 99 5.52 4.39 -3.64
C ASP A 99 5.12 3.79 -2.28
N THR A 100 3.93 4.18 -1.84
CA THR A 100 3.25 3.68 -0.64
C THR A 100 1.79 3.47 -0.99
N ILE A 101 1.19 2.39 -0.54
CA ILE A 101 -0.24 2.14 -0.65
C ILE A 101 -0.84 2.02 0.76
N LEU A 102 -1.85 2.83 1.05
CA LEU A 102 -2.54 2.88 2.33
C LEU A 102 -3.95 2.31 2.21
N ASN A 103 -4.56 1.95 3.33
CA ASN A 103 -5.94 1.45 3.42
C ASN A 103 -6.23 0.21 2.56
N LEU A 104 -5.19 -0.59 2.27
CA LEU A 104 -5.30 -1.80 1.49
C LEU A 104 -6.14 -2.83 2.23
N GLY A 105 -7.02 -3.50 1.52
CA GLY A 105 -8.04 -4.40 2.09
C GLY A 105 -9.46 -3.81 2.06
N LEU A 106 -9.61 -2.54 1.64
CA LEU A 106 -10.92 -1.97 1.33
C LEU A 106 -11.41 -2.46 -0.04
N ASN A 107 -12.68 -2.81 -0.09
CA ASN A 107 -13.46 -3.10 -1.28
C ASN A 107 -14.92 -2.74 -1.00
N ASP A 108 -15.83 -2.99 -1.94
CA ASP A 108 -17.25 -2.64 -1.81
C ASP A 108 -17.94 -3.28 -0.59
N LYS A 109 -17.43 -4.42 -0.11
CA LYS A 109 -17.96 -5.12 1.06
C LYS A 109 -17.32 -4.67 2.36
N THR A 110 -16.00 -4.52 2.38
CA THR A 110 -15.26 -4.18 3.61
C THR A 110 -15.41 -2.72 4.00
N VAL A 111 -15.70 -1.80 3.06
CA VAL A 111 -16.03 -0.40 3.37
C VAL A 111 -17.32 -0.30 4.20
N VAL A 112 -18.32 -1.14 3.91
CA VAL A 112 -19.56 -1.21 4.69
C VAL A 112 -19.29 -1.71 6.12
N ALA A 113 -18.40 -2.69 6.27
CA ALA A 113 -17.98 -3.18 7.58
C ALA A 113 -17.24 -2.10 8.38
N LEU A 114 -16.37 -1.34 7.72
CA LEU A 114 -15.65 -0.22 8.34
C LEU A 114 -16.62 0.87 8.79
N SER A 115 -17.59 1.26 7.94
CA SER A 115 -18.64 2.23 8.26
C SER A 115 -19.42 1.84 9.52
N LYS A 116 -19.93 0.60 9.56
CA LYS A 116 -20.68 0.09 10.72
C LYS A 116 -19.84 0.07 11.99
N ARG A 117 -18.58 -0.36 11.89
CA ARG A 117 -17.68 -0.46 13.04
C ARG A 117 -17.30 0.89 13.63
N THR A 118 -17.11 1.89 12.80
CA THR A 118 -16.71 3.25 13.22
C THR A 118 -17.91 4.13 13.54
N SER A 119 -19.11 3.69 13.20
CA SER A 119 -20.35 4.51 13.21
C SER A 119 -20.15 5.83 12.41
N ASN A 120 -19.31 5.78 11.39
CA ASN A 120 -18.95 6.93 10.57
C ASN A 120 -18.80 6.53 9.10
N GLY A 121 -19.91 6.62 8.37
CA GLY A 121 -19.96 6.28 6.95
C GLY A 121 -19.09 7.19 6.11
N ARG A 122 -19.11 8.50 6.40
CA ARG A 122 -18.27 9.48 5.71
C ARG A 122 -16.79 9.13 5.78
N PHE A 123 -16.28 8.80 6.98
CA PHE A 123 -14.89 8.39 7.18
C PHE A 123 -14.56 7.12 6.38
N ALA A 124 -15.44 6.13 6.42
CA ALA A 124 -15.22 4.87 5.72
C ALA A 124 -15.15 5.07 4.19
N LYS A 125 -16.07 5.87 3.64
CA LYS A 125 -16.13 6.19 2.21
C LYS A 125 -14.94 7.04 1.75
N ASP A 126 -14.56 8.07 2.50
CA ASP A 126 -13.35 8.85 2.20
C ASP A 126 -12.09 7.98 2.24
N SER A 127 -11.99 7.06 3.22
CA SER A 127 -10.88 6.11 3.28
C SER A 127 -10.82 5.19 2.05
N TYR A 128 -11.98 4.74 1.58
CA TYR A 128 -12.07 3.89 0.38
C TYR A 128 -11.76 4.68 -0.89
N ARG A 129 -12.31 5.88 -1.05
CA ARG A 129 -12.00 6.78 -2.16
C ARG A 129 -10.50 7.04 -2.27
N ARG A 130 -9.83 7.37 -1.14
CA ARG A 130 -8.37 7.57 -1.08
C ARG A 130 -7.60 6.32 -1.47
N PHE A 131 -8.09 5.15 -1.06
CA PHE A 131 -7.48 3.88 -1.47
C PHE A 131 -7.61 3.66 -2.98
N ILE A 132 -8.80 3.86 -3.56
CA ILE A 132 -9.02 3.71 -5.01
C ILE A 132 -8.11 4.67 -5.80
N GLN A 133 -8.04 5.95 -5.41
CA GLN A 133 -7.17 6.94 -6.04
C GLN A 133 -5.69 6.50 -5.98
N MET A 134 -5.21 6.16 -4.81
CA MET A 134 -3.82 5.76 -4.61
C MET A 134 -3.48 4.45 -5.36
N TYR A 135 -4.36 3.46 -5.28
CA TYR A 135 -4.18 2.19 -5.98
C TYR A 135 -4.29 2.36 -7.50
N GLY A 136 -5.26 3.11 -7.96
CA GLY A 136 -5.45 3.46 -9.38
C GLY A 136 -4.22 4.14 -9.95
N ASN A 137 -3.65 5.10 -9.22
CA ASN A 137 -2.44 5.80 -9.65
C ASN A 137 -1.19 4.90 -9.59
N VAL A 138 -0.90 4.31 -8.44
CA VAL A 138 0.38 3.61 -8.19
C VAL A 138 0.41 2.23 -8.84
N VAL A 139 -0.69 1.48 -8.79
CA VAL A 139 -0.73 0.08 -9.24
C VAL A 139 -1.26 -0.04 -10.66
N MET A 140 -2.29 0.73 -11.00
CA MET A 140 -2.97 0.62 -12.30
C MET A 140 -2.50 1.66 -13.32
N GLY A 141 -1.69 2.65 -12.91
CA GLY A 141 -1.05 3.61 -13.79
C GLY A 141 -1.95 4.73 -14.30
N VAL A 142 -3.08 4.98 -13.63
CA VAL A 142 -3.97 6.11 -13.95
C VAL A 142 -3.37 7.40 -13.41
N GLU A 143 -3.27 8.43 -14.22
CA GLU A 143 -2.70 9.72 -13.80
C GLU A 143 -3.58 10.40 -12.74
N ASN A 144 -2.94 10.95 -11.71
CA ASN A 144 -3.64 11.44 -10.52
C ASN A 144 -4.61 12.60 -10.82
N HIS A 145 -4.29 13.42 -11.82
CA HIS A 145 -5.13 14.57 -12.19
C HIS A 145 -6.58 14.17 -12.54
N HIS A 146 -6.81 13.00 -13.15
CA HIS A 146 -8.16 12.53 -13.46
C HIS A 146 -9.04 12.35 -12.22
N PHE A 147 -8.44 11.93 -11.09
CA PHE A 147 -9.15 11.80 -9.83
C PHE A 147 -9.37 13.17 -9.17
N GLU A 148 -8.36 14.04 -9.23
CA GLU A 148 -8.45 15.39 -8.65
C GLU A 148 -9.49 16.27 -9.35
N GLU A 149 -9.57 16.20 -10.68
CA GLU A 149 -10.61 16.91 -11.45
C GLU A 149 -12.02 16.49 -11.03
N LEU A 150 -12.25 15.21 -10.76
CA LEU A 150 -13.55 14.74 -10.26
C LEU A 150 -13.87 15.32 -8.87
N ILE A 151 -12.92 15.32 -7.95
CA ILE A 151 -13.11 15.89 -6.61
C ILE A 151 -13.46 17.39 -6.72
N GLU A 152 -12.71 18.14 -7.53
CA GLU A 152 -12.97 19.56 -7.74
C GLU A 152 -14.36 19.81 -8.33
N ASN A 153 -14.80 19.00 -9.30
CA ASN A 153 -16.14 19.09 -9.89
C ASN A 153 -17.25 18.85 -8.84
N TYR A 154 -17.08 17.89 -7.94
CA TYR A 154 -18.04 17.66 -6.85
C TYR A 154 -18.07 18.84 -5.89
N LYS A 155 -16.92 19.41 -5.51
CA LYS A 155 -16.84 20.60 -4.67
C LYS A 155 -17.52 21.80 -5.33
N LEU A 156 -17.24 22.05 -6.61
CA LEU A 156 -17.87 23.12 -7.38
C LEU A 156 -19.39 22.98 -7.45
N THR A 157 -19.87 21.77 -7.76
CA THR A 157 -21.31 21.50 -7.86
C THR A 157 -22.02 21.71 -6.51
N LYS A 158 -21.35 21.38 -5.41
CA LYS A 158 -21.90 21.55 -4.05
C LYS A 158 -21.69 22.95 -3.50
N GLY A 159 -20.84 23.77 -4.11
CA GLY A 159 -20.50 25.12 -3.64
C GLY A 159 -19.63 25.14 -2.39
N VAL A 160 -18.75 24.14 -2.23
CA VAL A 160 -17.82 24.01 -1.09
C VAL A 160 -16.36 24.11 -1.55
N LEU A 161 -15.46 24.41 -0.62
CA LEU A 161 -14.03 24.59 -0.92
C LEU A 161 -13.17 23.43 -0.45
N LEU A 162 -13.55 22.77 0.65
CA LEU A 162 -12.73 21.76 1.29
C LEU A 162 -13.34 20.36 1.10
N ASP A 163 -12.47 19.37 0.92
CA ASP A 163 -12.84 17.94 0.90
C ASP A 163 -13.62 17.53 2.17
N THR A 164 -13.34 18.20 3.29
CA THR A 164 -14.01 17.94 4.57
C THR A 164 -15.48 18.32 4.59
N GLU A 165 -15.94 19.12 3.64
CA GLU A 165 -17.32 19.57 3.50
C GLU A 165 -18.16 18.65 2.60
N LEU A 166 -17.52 17.70 1.90
CA LEU A 166 -18.18 16.62 1.17
C LEU A 166 -18.75 15.59 2.15
N ASP A 167 -19.98 15.17 1.92
CA ASP A 167 -20.67 14.22 2.77
C ASP A 167 -20.50 12.75 2.28
N GLU A 168 -21.21 11.83 2.94
CA GLU A 168 -21.14 10.40 2.61
C GLU A 168 -21.65 10.09 1.20
N ASN A 169 -22.70 10.78 0.75
CA ASN A 169 -23.29 10.56 -0.58
C ASN A 169 -22.37 11.08 -1.69
N ASP A 170 -21.70 12.21 -1.45
CA ASP A 170 -20.70 12.74 -2.38
C ASP A 170 -19.56 11.74 -2.58
N TRP A 171 -19.10 11.13 -1.47
CA TRP A 171 -18.05 10.12 -1.55
C TRP A 171 -18.50 8.83 -2.23
N ASP A 172 -19.76 8.41 -2.11
CA ASP A 172 -20.29 7.27 -2.86
C ASP A 172 -20.28 7.56 -4.37
N GLY A 173 -20.76 8.71 -4.79
CA GLY A 173 -20.70 9.12 -6.19
C GLY A 173 -19.27 9.17 -6.73
N LEU A 174 -18.34 9.78 -5.98
CA LEU A 174 -16.92 9.85 -6.35
C LEU A 174 -16.25 8.47 -6.43
N ILE A 175 -16.58 7.52 -5.55
CA ILE A 175 -16.09 6.13 -5.61
C ILE A 175 -16.48 5.48 -6.92
N ASP A 176 -17.75 5.65 -7.34
CA ASP A 176 -18.24 5.08 -8.59
C ASP A 176 -17.58 5.72 -9.81
N ASP A 177 -17.43 7.05 -9.80
CA ASP A 177 -16.76 7.77 -10.89
C ASP A 177 -15.27 7.46 -10.96
N PHE A 178 -14.57 7.29 -9.85
CA PHE A 178 -13.17 6.83 -9.82
C PHE A 178 -13.02 5.45 -10.44
N LYS A 179 -13.94 4.52 -10.14
CA LYS A 179 -13.93 3.19 -10.75
C LYS A 179 -14.18 3.24 -12.26
N LYS A 180 -15.07 4.13 -12.72
CA LYS A 180 -15.31 4.38 -14.16
C LYS A 180 -14.03 4.89 -14.83
N VAL A 181 -13.40 5.93 -14.26
CA VAL A 181 -12.13 6.45 -14.80
C VAL A 181 -11.06 5.36 -14.88
N ILE A 182 -10.91 4.53 -13.85
CA ILE A 182 -9.98 3.41 -13.88
C ILE A 182 -10.30 2.46 -15.05
N LYS A 183 -11.56 2.09 -15.19
CA LYS A 183 -12.00 1.19 -16.27
C LYS A 183 -11.76 1.79 -17.65
N ASP A 184 -12.07 3.07 -17.84
CA ASP A 184 -11.90 3.77 -19.12
C ASP A 184 -10.42 3.88 -19.51
N LYS A 185 -9.53 4.18 -18.54
CA LYS A 185 -8.11 4.36 -18.80
C LYS A 185 -7.33 3.05 -18.91
N THR A 186 -7.75 2.01 -18.21
CA THR A 186 -6.99 0.74 -18.10
C THR A 186 -7.66 -0.44 -18.78
N HIS A 187 -8.92 -0.32 -19.17
CA HIS A 187 -9.80 -1.40 -19.64
C HIS A 187 -9.95 -2.54 -18.62
N LYS A 188 -9.74 -2.25 -17.34
CA LYS A 188 -9.86 -3.21 -16.23
C LYS A 188 -10.72 -2.61 -15.13
N ASP A 189 -11.53 -3.45 -14.50
CA ASP A 189 -12.25 -3.04 -13.31
C ASP A 189 -11.30 -2.89 -12.11
N PHE A 190 -11.68 -2.02 -11.16
CA PHE A 190 -10.95 -1.91 -9.89
C PHE A 190 -11.07 -3.25 -9.12
N PRO A 191 -9.94 -3.88 -8.73
CA PRO A 191 -9.96 -5.23 -8.16
C PRO A 191 -10.68 -5.28 -6.81
N GLN A 192 -11.58 -6.23 -6.66
CA GLN A 192 -12.32 -6.48 -5.43
C GLN A 192 -11.73 -7.61 -4.58
N ASP A 193 -10.83 -8.43 -5.16
CA ASP A 193 -10.07 -9.43 -4.40
C ASP A 193 -8.95 -8.75 -3.62
N ILE A 194 -9.06 -8.77 -2.30
CA ILE A 194 -8.10 -8.09 -1.41
C ILE A 194 -6.71 -8.72 -1.43
N PHE A 195 -6.61 -10.02 -1.70
CA PHE A 195 -5.31 -10.67 -1.77
C PHE A 195 -4.60 -10.34 -3.10
N GLU A 196 -5.34 -10.23 -4.19
CA GLU A 196 -4.84 -9.69 -5.45
C GLU A 196 -4.36 -8.25 -5.28
N GLN A 197 -5.15 -7.41 -4.59
CA GLN A 197 -4.75 -6.04 -4.25
C GLN A 197 -3.40 -6.03 -3.51
N LEU A 198 -3.22 -6.91 -2.51
CA LEU A 198 -1.98 -7.00 -1.72
C LEU A 198 -0.77 -7.37 -2.58
N LEU A 199 -0.88 -8.41 -3.39
CA LEU A 199 0.22 -8.86 -4.25
C LEU A 199 0.59 -7.82 -5.30
N SER A 200 -0.40 -7.15 -5.86
CA SER A 200 -0.19 -6.07 -6.85
C SER A 200 0.45 -4.84 -6.21
N ALA A 201 0.05 -4.47 -4.99
CA ALA A 201 0.66 -3.38 -4.23
C ALA A 201 2.13 -3.67 -3.89
N ILE A 202 2.45 -4.89 -3.44
CA ILE A 202 3.83 -5.32 -3.19
C ILE A 202 4.66 -5.22 -4.49
N SER A 203 4.11 -5.70 -5.60
CA SER A 203 4.77 -5.64 -6.90
C SER A 203 5.01 -4.20 -7.35
N ALA A 204 4.03 -3.30 -7.17
CA ALA A 204 4.16 -1.88 -7.51
C ALA A 204 5.25 -1.20 -6.68
N VAL A 205 5.37 -1.52 -5.39
CA VAL A 205 6.46 -1.00 -4.55
C VAL A 205 7.82 -1.49 -5.04
N PHE A 206 7.97 -2.75 -5.43
CA PHE A 206 9.22 -3.21 -6.06
C PHE A 206 9.49 -2.49 -7.39
N LEU A 207 8.47 -2.30 -8.22
CA LEU A 207 8.60 -1.58 -9.49
C LEU A 207 9.01 -0.11 -9.29
N SER A 208 8.57 0.53 -8.20
CA SER A 208 8.90 1.93 -7.92
C SER A 208 10.40 2.16 -7.67
N TRP A 209 11.17 1.10 -7.34
CA TRP A 209 12.63 1.16 -7.26
C TRP A 209 13.26 1.57 -8.60
N GLU A 210 12.69 1.13 -9.72
CA GLU A 210 13.17 1.44 -11.08
C GLU A 210 12.41 2.60 -11.75
N SER A 211 11.60 3.37 -10.99
CA SER A 211 10.97 4.60 -11.49
C SER A 211 12.04 5.65 -11.84
N ASN A 212 11.72 6.54 -12.78
CA ASN A 212 12.65 7.59 -13.20
C ASN A 212 13.10 8.47 -12.02
N ARG A 213 12.19 8.89 -11.15
CA ARG A 213 12.51 9.69 -9.96
C ARG A 213 13.45 8.94 -9.01
N ALA A 214 13.22 7.64 -8.77
CA ALA A 214 14.08 6.83 -7.91
C ALA A 214 15.48 6.62 -8.51
N LYS A 215 15.57 6.38 -9.82
CA LYS A 215 16.85 6.28 -10.55
C LYS A 215 17.68 7.55 -10.48
N ILE A 216 17.06 8.70 -10.75
CA ILE A 216 17.73 10.00 -10.68
C ILE A 216 18.23 10.27 -9.26
N TYR A 217 17.37 10.05 -8.25
CA TYR A 217 17.74 10.22 -6.85
C TYR A 217 18.93 9.33 -6.45
N ARG A 218 18.89 8.05 -6.82
CA ARG A 218 19.98 7.11 -6.55
C ARG A 218 21.29 7.56 -7.19
N LYS A 219 21.23 7.99 -8.46
CA LYS A 219 22.41 8.50 -9.17
C LYS A 219 23.03 9.70 -8.47
N LEU A 220 22.21 10.68 -8.08
CA LEU A 220 22.67 11.89 -7.38
C LEU A 220 23.26 11.60 -5.99
N ASN A 221 22.72 10.61 -5.29
CA ASN A 221 23.14 10.24 -3.94
C ASN A 221 24.10 9.04 -3.90
N GLN A 222 24.62 8.59 -5.04
CA GLN A 222 25.55 7.45 -5.16
C GLN A 222 25.05 6.15 -4.50
N ILE A 223 23.73 5.90 -4.60
CA ILE A 223 23.09 4.71 -4.06
C ILE A 223 23.12 3.60 -5.13
N PRO A 224 23.77 2.45 -4.83
CA PRO A 224 23.88 1.33 -5.77
C PRO A 224 22.51 0.75 -6.16
N SER A 225 22.30 0.53 -7.46
CA SER A 225 21.02 0.00 -7.97
C SER A 225 20.77 -1.44 -7.54
N GLU A 226 21.83 -2.22 -7.33
CA GLU A 226 21.77 -3.62 -6.89
C GLU A 226 21.31 -3.80 -5.43
N TRP A 227 21.21 -2.72 -4.66
CA TRP A 227 20.74 -2.82 -3.28
C TRP A 227 19.25 -3.16 -3.19
N GLY A 228 18.47 -2.82 -4.20
CA GLY A 228 17.04 -3.06 -4.18
C GLY A 228 16.30 -2.34 -3.03
N THR A 229 15.05 -2.70 -2.85
CA THR A 229 14.23 -2.22 -1.74
C THR A 229 13.55 -3.38 -1.02
N ALA A 230 13.38 -3.26 0.29
CA ALA A 230 12.45 -4.09 1.04
C ALA A 230 11.02 -3.54 0.91
N VAL A 231 10.03 -4.35 1.27
CA VAL A 231 8.63 -3.94 1.38
C VAL A 231 8.14 -4.25 2.80
N ASN A 232 7.54 -3.25 3.44
CA ASN A 232 7.04 -3.31 4.82
C ASN A 232 5.54 -3.13 4.84
#